data_162bb47bc62ee855671e78968c97ca51
#
_entry.id   162bb47bc62ee855671e78968c97ca51
#
_cell.length_a   1.000
_cell.length_b   1.000
_cell.length_c   1.000
_cell.angle_alpha   90.00
_cell.angle_beta   90.00
_cell.angle_gamma   90.00
#
_symmetry.space_group_name_H-M   'P 1'
#
loop_
_entity.id
_entity.type
_entity.pdbx_description
1 polymer ?
#
loop_
_entity_poly.entity_id
_entity_poly.type
_entity_poly.pdbx_seq_one_letter_code
_entity_poly.pdbx_strand_id
1 'polypeptide(L)'
;NEMSISEPVGALSKYLSYILSNANYNSIVRSGKNLLRNFPFMQRIAIKGHEFLKGMILPGTLFEELGFNYVGPVNGHDPEALVTTLLNMRSLPGPQLLHVVTRKGMGYEPAENDPTKYHGVPKFSLDEGVSSPSRETCASVFGKFLCGSAEKDKRFCAITPAMCEGSGMKEFSERYPKQFFDVAIAEQHAVTFAAGLAAGGMRPVVCVYSTFLQRAYDQIVHDVALPDLPVVIAIDHAGIVGPDGPTHQGVFDISFLLPVPNMVIMAPGLIGDFRPMLDAALACQRPVAVRYPKGPGNEGQAETEDLSEARRTLGIHPAGTYGCDAGSGDPLAEFRKGAEGVPAGTLA
;
A
#
# COMPACT_ATOMS: atom_id res chain seq x y z
N ASN A 1 -6.46 16.03 -6.25
CA ASN A 1 -7.73 15.29 -6.22
C ASN A 1 -8.00 14.63 -4.85
N GLU A 2 -7.11 14.86 -3.90
CA GLU A 2 -7.16 14.31 -2.55
C GLU A 2 -7.19 12.77 -2.45
N MET A 3 -6.83 12.09 -3.53
CA MET A 3 -6.78 10.62 -3.58
C MET A 3 -5.38 10.17 -3.98
N SER A 4 -4.86 9.14 -3.33
CA SER A 4 -3.69 8.40 -3.83
C SER A 4 -4.16 7.40 -4.91
N ILE A 5 -4.66 6.26 -4.52
CA ILE A 5 -5.40 5.33 -5.38
C ILE A 5 -6.87 5.34 -4.94
N SER A 6 -7.13 5.05 -3.68
CA SER A 6 -8.41 5.19 -2.98
C SER A 6 -8.53 6.55 -2.26
N GLU A 7 -9.61 6.74 -1.52
CA GLU A 7 -9.83 7.92 -0.69
C GLU A 7 -8.74 8.08 0.39
N PRO A 8 -8.47 9.33 0.84
CA PRO A 8 -7.42 9.58 1.82
C PRO A 8 -7.76 8.96 3.19
N VAL A 9 -6.80 8.22 3.74
CA VAL A 9 -6.91 7.58 5.06
C VAL A 9 -6.24 8.40 6.18
N GLY A 10 -5.50 9.45 5.82
CA GLY A 10 -4.69 10.24 6.75
C GLY A 10 -5.50 11.18 7.63
N ALA A 11 -5.04 11.37 8.88
CA ALA A 11 -5.68 12.27 9.84
C ALA A 11 -5.60 13.75 9.42
N LEU A 12 -4.56 14.17 8.69
CA LEU A 12 -4.35 15.56 8.30
C LEU A 12 -5.46 16.05 7.36
N SER A 13 -5.85 15.26 6.36
CA SER A 13 -6.94 15.62 5.44
C SER A 13 -8.27 15.76 6.19
N LYS A 14 -8.58 14.81 7.08
CA LYS A 14 -9.78 14.86 7.93
C LYS A 14 -9.77 16.06 8.87
N TYR A 15 -8.62 16.37 9.47
CA TYR A 15 -8.45 17.50 10.37
C TYR A 15 -8.64 18.85 9.65
N LEU A 16 -8.06 19.01 8.47
CA LEU A 16 -8.22 20.20 7.65
C LEU A 16 -9.68 20.38 7.21
N SER A 17 -10.32 19.31 6.75
CA SER A 17 -11.75 19.33 6.38
C SER A 17 -12.63 19.68 7.58
N TYR A 18 -12.34 19.13 8.77
CA TYR A 18 -13.05 19.44 10.01
C TYR A 18 -12.94 20.93 10.38
N ILE A 19 -11.74 21.50 10.34
CA ILE A 19 -11.54 22.95 10.66
C ILE A 19 -12.30 23.82 9.66
N LEU A 20 -12.18 23.55 8.36
CA LEU A 20 -12.79 24.35 7.29
C LEU A 20 -14.32 24.23 7.26
N SER A 21 -14.87 23.08 7.67
CA SER A 21 -16.32 22.82 7.72
C SER A 21 -16.98 23.22 9.05
N ASN A 22 -16.21 23.60 10.06
CA ASN A 22 -16.73 23.88 11.39
C ASN A 22 -17.63 25.13 11.37
N ALA A 23 -18.91 24.95 11.76
CA ALA A 23 -19.90 26.00 11.80
C ALA A 23 -19.48 27.16 12.72
N ASN A 24 -18.79 26.89 13.82
CA ASN A 24 -18.28 27.89 14.75
C ASN A 24 -17.21 28.78 14.11
N TYR A 25 -16.30 28.21 13.32
CA TYR A 25 -15.31 28.97 12.56
C TYR A 25 -15.98 29.92 11.56
N ASN A 26 -16.91 29.39 10.79
CA ASN A 26 -17.66 30.20 9.82
C ASN A 26 -18.56 31.28 10.51
N SER A 27 -19.09 30.96 11.69
CA SER A 27 -19.89 31.92 12.50
C SER A 27 -19.04 33.06 13.04
N ILE A 28 -17.84 32.73 13.61
CA ILE A 28 -16.89 33.73 14.12
C ILE A 28 -16.43 34.66 13.00
N VAL A 29 -16.12 34.10 11.82
CA VAL A 29 -15.74 34.90 10.65
C VAL A 29 -16.86 35.82 10.16
N ARG A 30 -18.11 35.33 10.12
CA ARG A 30 -19.27 36.14 9.75
C ARG A 30 -19.56 37.22 10.78
N SER A 31 -19.53 36.89 12.06
CA SER A 31 -19.76 37.83 13.16
C SER A 31 -18.69 38.92 13.21
N GLY A 32 -17.43 38.57 13.02
CA GLY A 32 -16.31 39.50 12.95
C GLY A 32 -16.45 40.50 11.76
N LYS A 33 -16.84 40.01 10.58
CA LYS A 33 -17.11 40.87 9.41
C LYS A 33 -18.27 41.83 9.65
N ASN A 34 -19.32 41.38 10.31
CA ASN A 34 -20.48 42.23 10.60
C ASN A 34 -20.17 43.31 11.66
N LEU A 35 -19.39 42.98 12.70
CA LEU A 35 -19.01 43.92 13.77
C LEU A 35 -18.11 45.04 13.24
N LEU A 36 -17.25 44.75 12.28
CA LEU A 36 -16.29 45.71 11.71
C LEU A 36 -16.83 46.49 10.50
N ARG A 37 -18.08 46.27 10.12
CA ARG A 37 -18.71 46.90 8.94
C ARG A 37 -18.67 48.44 9.00
N ASN A 38 -18.67 49.02 10.17
CA ASN A 38 -18.67 50.48 10.37
C ASN A 38 -17.27 51.09 10.55
N PHE A 39 -16.19 50.29 10.51
CA PHE A 39 -14.81 50.75 10.69
C PHE A 39 -13.91 50.30 9.53
N PRO A 40 -13.84 51.05 8.41
CA PRO A 40 -13.13 50.60 7.19
C PRO A 40 -11.63 50.30 7.40
N PHE A 41 -10.98 51.04 8.31
CA PHE A 41 -9.55 50.81 8.65
C PHE A 41 -9.37 49.51 9.41
N MET A 42 -10.18 49.26 10.43
CA MET A 42 -10.16 48.00 11.20
C MET A 42 -10.62 46.81 10.36
N GLN A 43 -11.51 47.01 9.41
CA GLN A 43 -11.93 46.01 8.46
C GLN A 43 -10.77 45.55 7.56
N ARG A 44 -9.92 46.45 7.08
CA ARG A 44 -8.69 46.11 6.35
C ARG A 44 -7.69 45.32 7.17
N ILE A 45 -7.51 45.69 8.45
CA ILE A 45 -6.63 44.93 9.38
C ILE A 45 -7.23 43.56 9.69
N ALA A 46 -8.55 43.49 9.91
CA ALA A 46 -9.22 42.21 10.18
C ALA A 46 -9.27 41.30 8.95
N ILE A 47 -9.38 41.85 7.75
CA ILE A 47 -9.27 41.07 6.50
C ILE A 47 -7.85 40.53 6.35
N LYS A 48 -6.82 41.36 6.54
CA LYS A 48 -5.41 40.91 6.54
C LYS A 48 -5.12 39.92 7.65
N GLY A 49 -5.64 40.12 8.84
CA GLY A 49 -5.52 39.16 9.96
C GLY A 49 -6.28 37.86 9.70
N HIS A 50 -7.44 37.95 9.04
CA HIS A 50 -8.20 36.77 8.63
C HIS A 50 -7.52 36.00 7.46
N GLU A 51 -6.95 36.72 6.50
CA GLU A 51 -6.13 36.15 5.45
C GLU A 51 -4.87 35.52 6.03
N PHE A 52 -4.23 36.16 7.02
CA PHE A 52 -3.11 35.60 7.75
C PHE A 52 -3.50 34.35 8.55
N LEU A 53 -4.63 34.35 9.27
CA LEU A 53 -5.16 33.17 9.97
C LEU A 53 -5.63 32.07 9.02
N LYS A 54 -6.22 32.42 7.88
CA LYS A 54 -6.47 31.46 6.80
C LYS A 54 -5.16 30.91 6.24
N GLY A 55 -4.18 31.76 6.05
CA GLY A 55 -2.84 31.39 5.61
C GLY A 55 -2.17 30.39 6.57
N MET A 56 -2.32 30.55 7.89
CA MET A 56 -1.80 29.59 8.87
C MET A 56 -2.47 28.21 8.83
N ILE A 57 -3.63 28.08 8.21
CA ILE A 57 -4.43 26.83 8.15
C ILE A 57 -4.39 26.21 6.74
N LEU A 58 -3.96 26.97 5.73
CA LEU A 58 -3.88 26.48 4.34
C LEU A 58 -2.57 25.72 4.09
N PRO A 59 -2.61 24.65 3.28
CA PRO A 59 -1.40 23.89 2.90
C PRO A 59 -0.26 24.77 2.36
N GLY A 60 -0.58 25.93 1.77
CA GLY A 60 0.38 26.87 1.22
C GLY A 60 1.39 27.38 2.26
N THR A 61 0.94 27.77 3.45
CA THR A 61 1.80 28.32 4.48
C THR A 61 2.89 27.37 4.96
N LEU A 62 2.59 26.07 5.08
CA LEU A 62 3.60 25.09 5.43
C LEU A 62 4.75 25.05 4.39
N PHE A 63 4.40 25.11 3.11
CA PHE A 63 5.40 25.10 2.05
C PHE A 63 6.16 26.42 1.95
N GLU A 64 5.52 27.54 2.25
CA GLU A 64 6.16 28.87 2.31
C GLU A 64 7.15 28.93 3.47
N GLU A 65 6.82 28.41 4.65
CA GLU A 65 7.74 28.27 5.79
C GLU A 65 8.93 27.35 5.48
N LEU A 66 8.75 26.37 4.60
CA LEU A 66 9.83 25.53 4.08
C LEU A 66 10.65 26.19 2.95
N GLY A 67 10.35 27.44 2.61
CA GLY A 67 11.09 28.24 1.63
C GLY A 67 10.63 28.05 0.17
N PHE A 68 9.45 27.48 -0.07
CA PHE A 68 8.89 27.39 -1.41
C PHE A 68 8.04 28.62 -1.75
N ASN A 69 8.11 29.06 -3.00
CA ASN A 69 7.09 29.97 -3.54
C ASN A 69 5.83 29.15 -3.87
N TYR A 70 4.81 29.27 -3.06
CA TYR A 70 3.54 28.57 -3.27
C TYR A 70 2.65 29.34 -4.23
N VAL A 71 2.18 28.66 -5.29
CA VAL A 71 1.22 29.18 -6.28
C VAL A 71 0.02 28.26 -6.37
N GLY A 72 -1.15 28.78 -6.12
CA GLY A 72 -2.39 28.00 -6.21
C GLY A 72 -3.40 28.32 -5.09
N PRO A 73 -4.50 27.54 -5.02
CA PRO A 73 -4.85 26.41 -5.91
C PRO A 73 -5.26 26.87 -7.32
N VAL A 74 -4.86 26.13 -8.34
CA VAL A 74 -5.24 26.33 -9.74
C VAL A 74 -6.09 25.16 -10.23
N ASN A 75 -7.11 25.45 -11.04
CA ASN A 75 -7.94 24.40 -11.63
C ASN A 75 -7.12 23.59 -12.66
N GLY A 76 -6.87 22.32 -12.36
CA GLY A 76 -6.10 21.41 -13.21
C GLY A 76 -6.83 20.91 -14.47
N HIS A 77 -8.13 21.20 -14.60
CA HIS A 77 -8.93 20.92 -15.79
C HIS A 77 -9.05 22.12 -16.73
N ASP A 78 -8.34 23.22 -16.43
CA ASP A 78 -8.23 24.40 -17.30
C ASP A 78 -6.81 24.52 -17.84
N PRO A 79 -6.54 24.01 -19.05
CA PRO A 79 -5.22 24.05 -19.66
C PRO A 79 -4.68 25.46 -19.89
N GLU A 80 -5.55 26.44 -20.20
CA GLU A 80 -5.15 27.83 -20.47
C GLU A 80 -4.65 28.50 -19.18
N ALA A 81 -5.38 28.31 -18.07
CA ALA A 81 -4.99 28.80 -16.75
C ALA A 81 -3.67 28.15 -16.30
N LEU A 82 -3.49 26.83 -16.54
CA LEU A 82 -2.26 26.12 -16.21
C LEU A 82 -1.06 26.64 -17.01
N VAL A 83 -1.19 26.79 -18.34
CA VAL A 83 -0.13 27.30 -19.19
C VAL A 83 0.27 28.72 -18.78
N THR A 84 -0.70 29.61 -18.56
CA THR A 84 -0.46 30.98 -18.11
C THR A 84 0.27 31.00 -16.76
N THR A 85 -0.18 30.18 -15.81
CA THR A 85 0.43 30.08 -14.48
C THR A 85 1.87 29.59 -14.56
N LEU A 86 2.13 28.53 -15.32
CA LEU A 86 3.47 27.97 -15.52
C LEU A 86 4.42 28.97 -16.19
N LEU A 87 3.94 29.72 -17.19
CA LEU A 87 4.73 30.76 -17.85
C LEU A 87 5.12 31.87 -16.85
N ASN A 88 4.20 32.29 -15.99
CA ASN A 88 4.48 33.30 -14.96
C ASN A 88 5.47 32.76 -13.92
N MET A 89 5.30 31.51 -13.46
CA MET A 89 6.19 30.89 -12.51
C MET A 89 7.62 30.73 -13.01
N ARG A 90 7.81 30.51 -14.31
CA ARG A 90 9.14 30.34 -14.94
C ARG A 90 10.10 31.49 -14.64
N SER A 91 9.59 32.71 -14.41
CA SER A 91 10.39 33.89 -14.10
C SER A 91 10.64 34.13 -12.61
N LEU A 92 10.01 33.37 -11.73
CA LEU A 92 10.19 33.52 -10.28
C LEU A 92 11.48 32.85 -9.82
N PRO A 93 12.24 33.47 -8.91
CA PRO A 93 13.44 32.85 -8.34
C PRO A 93 13.10 31.80 -7.25
N GLY A 94 14.02 30.89 -7.01
CA GLY A 94 13.92 29.92 -5.92
C GLY A 94 13.03 28.71 -6.23
N PRO A 95 12.86 27.81 -5.25
CA PRO A 95 12.01 26.63 -5.40
C PRO A 95 10.54 27.02 -5.43
N GLN A 96 9.77 26.37 -6.30
CA GLN A 96 8.38 26.71 -6.52
C GLN A 96 7.49 25.48 -6.34
N LEU A 97 6.31 25.68 -5.77
CA LEU A 97 5.29 24.66 -5.61
C LEU A 97 3.99 25.13 -6.25
N LEU A 98 3.57 24.47 -7.33
CA LEU A 98 2.29 24.69 -7.96
C LEU A 98 1.24 23.71 -7.40
N HIS A 99 0.24 24.26 -6.73
CA HIS A 99 -0.89 23.48 -6.25
C HIS A 99 -1.99 23.41 -7.32
N VAL A 100 -2.16 22.25 -7.92
CA VAL A 100 -3.17 22.00 -8.94
C VAL A 100 -4.29 21.14 -8.36
N VAL A 101 -5.53 21.61 -8.47
CA VAL A 101 -6.72 20.87 -8.02
C VAL A 101 -7.37 20.19 -9.22
N THR A 102 -7.55 18.87 -9.11
CA THR A 102 -8.18 18.05 -10.13
C THR A 102 -9.27 17.17 -9.55
N ARG A 103 -10.18 16.70 -10.38
CA ARG A 103 -11.12 15.62 -10.06
C ARG A 103 -10.68 14.36 -10.80
N LYS A 104 -10.45 13.29 -10.08
CA LYS A 104 -10.02 12.00 -10.65
C LYS A 104 -11.14 11.43 -11.54
N GLY A 105 -10.78 10.97 -12.74
CA GLY A 105 -11.75 10.45 -13.70
C GLY A 105 -12.48 11.49 -14.55
N MET A 106 -12.22 12.79 -14.35
CA MET A 106 -12.91 13.90 -15.03
C MET A 106 -12.95 13.72 -16.55
N GLY A 107 -14.17 13.82 -17.11
CA GLY A 107 -14.43 13.70 -18.55
C GLY A 107 -14.89 12.33 -19.00
N TYR A 108 -14.93 11.34 -18.07
CA TYR A 108 -15.49 10.03 -18.34
C TYR A 108 -16.37 9.59 -17.16
N GLU A 109 -17.69 9.65 -17.32
CA GLU A 109 -18.65 9.44 -16.24
C GLU A 109 -18.43 8.15 -15.43
N PRO A 110 -18.15 6.98 -16.03
CA PRO A 110 -17.87 5.77 -15.26
C PRO A 110 -16.63 5.90 -14.36
N ALA A 111 -15.61 6.64 -14.80
CA ALA A 111 -14.41 6.88 -13.99
C ALA A 111 -14.62 7.96 -12.92
N GLU A 112 -15.54 8.92 -13.14
CA GLU A 112 -15.93 9.89 -12.13
C GLU A 112 -16.73 9.24 -11.00
N ASN A 113 -17.54 8.22 -11.33
CA ASN A 113 -18.37 7.49 -10.37
C ASN A 113 -17.59 6.43 -9.59
N ASP A 114 -16.55 5.83 -10.19
CA ASP A 114 -15.66 4.85 -9.54
C ASP A 114 -14.19 5.11 -9.90
N PRO A 115 -13.60 6.19 -9.38
CA PRO A 115 -12.24 6.61 -9.74
C PRO A 115 -11.16 5.62 -9.30
N THR A 116 -11.45 4.75 -8.35
CA THR A 116 -10.52 3.72 -7.88
C THR A 116 -10.41 2.60 -8.90
N LYS A 117 -11.53 2.09 -9.40
CA LYS A 117 -11.59 1.06 -10.45
C LYS A 117 -10.86 1.49 -11.73
N TYR A 118 -10.93 2.79 -12.05
CA TYR A 118 -10.33 3.37 -13.25
C TYR A 118 -8.92 3.95 -13.02
N HIS A 119 -8.28 3.66 -11.89
CA HIS A 119 -6.91 4.13 -11.62
C HIS A 119 -5.86 3.45 -12.51
N GLY A 120 -5.93 2.14 -12.64
CA GLY A 120 -5.01 1.34 -13.48
C GLY A 120 -5.80 0.30 -14.26
N VAL A 121 -6.25 0.67 -15.46
CA VAL A 121 -7.18 -0.14 -16.23
C VAL A 121 -6.47 -0.96 -17.31
N PRO A 122 -6.93 -2.22 -17.59
CA PRO A 122 -6.56 -2.94 -18.79
C PRO A 122 -7.19 -2.26 -20.02
N LYS A 123 -6.90 -2.77 -21.20
CA LYS A 123 -7.62 -2.36 -22.42
C LYS A 123 -9.11 -2.67 -22.28
N PHE A 124 -9.99 -1.69 -22.46
CA PHE A 124 -11.43 -1.80 -22.33
C PHE A 124 -12.19 -1.01 -23.41
N SER A 125 -13.47 -1.29 -23.61
CA SER A 125 -14.38 -0.50 -24.46
C SER A 125 -14.94 0.69 -23.70
N LEU A 126 -14.99 1.87 -24.34
CA LEU A 126 -15.57 3.07 -23.71
C LEU A 126 -17.07 2.91 -23.43
N ASP A 127 -17.79 2.11 -24.24
CA ASP A 127 -19.23 1.91 -24.09
C ASP A 127 -19.55 0.91 -22.97
N GLU A 128 -18.71 -0.12 -22.79
CA GLU A 128 -18.94 -1.22 -21.83
C GLU A 128 -18.21 -0.99 -20.51
N GLY A 129 -17.20 -0.13 -20.52
CA GLY A 129 -16.32 0.08 -19.35
C GLY A 129 -15.38 -1.12 -19.09
N VAL A 130 -14.77 -1.12 -17.92
CA VAL A 130 -13.86 -2.19 -17.49
C VAL A 130 -14.65 -3.41 -17.06
N SER A 131 -14.44 -4.55 -17.74
CA SER A 131 -15.05 -5.85 -17.42
C SER A 131 -14.26 -6.58 -16.34
N SER A 132 -14.95 -7.49 -15.62
CA SER A 132 -14.29 -8.39 -14.68
C SER A 132 -13.51 -9.48 -15.41
N PRO A 133 -12.41 -10.00 -14.83
CA PRO A 133 -11.67 -11.12 -15.41
C PRO A 133 -12.57 -12.34 -15.61
N SER A 134 -12.45 -13.02 -16.75
CA SER A 134 -13.20 -14.24 -17.06
C SER A 134 -12.65 -15.51 -16.39
N ARG A 135 -11.44 -15.44 -15.82
CA ARG A 135 -10.74 -16.56 -15.16
C ARG A 135 -10.41 -16.19 -13.72
N GLU A 136 -10.28 -17.23 -12.89
CA GLU A 136 -9.80 -17.04 -11.52
C GLU A 136 -8.35 -16.50 -11.53
N THR A 137 -8.11 -15.48 -10.73
CA THR A 137 -6.80 -14.83 -10.59
C THR A 137 -6.23 -15.10 -9.21
N CYS A 138 -4.90 -14.97 -9.05
CA CYS A 138 -4.28 -15.04 -7.72
C CYS A 138 -4.89 -14.01 -6.76
N ALA A 139 -5.18 -12.79 -7.22
CA ALA A 139 -5.87 -11.78 -6.43
C ALA A 139 -7.26 -12.24 -5.96
N SER A 140 -8.04 -12.95 -6.80
CA SER A 140 -9.35 -13.46 -6.40
C SER A 140 -9.25 -14.60 -5.38
N VAL A 141 -8.26 -15.49 -5.52
CA VAL A 141 -7.97 -16.54 -4.53
C VAL A 141 -7.55 -15.93 -3.20
N PHE A 142 -6.69 -14.90 -3.26
CA PHE A 142 -6.23 -14.17 -2.07
C PHE A 142 -7.39 -13.49 -1.33
N GLY A 143 -8.29 -12.79 -2.05
CA GLY A 143 -9.47 -12.17 -1.44
C GLY A 143 -10.38 -13.17 -0.74
N LYS A 144 -10.63 -14.33 -1.36
CA LYS A 144 -11.40 -15.45 -0.74
C LYS A 144 -10.68 -16.01 0.50
N PHE A 145 -9.34 -16.09 0.46
CA PHE A 145 -8.54 -16.50 1.62
C PHE A 145 -8.70 -15.53 2.78
N LEU A 146 -8.62 -14.22 2.55
CA LEU A 146 -8.77 -13.20 3.58
C LEU A 146 -10.15 -13.30 4.26
N CYS A 147 -11.22 -13.33 3.48
CA CYS A 147 -12.58 -13.45 4.00
C CYS A 147 -12.77 -14.72 4.83
N GLY A 148 -12.33 -15.87 4.32
CA GLY A 148 -12.44 -17.14 5.04
C GLY A 148 -11.55 -17.24 6.30
N SER A 149 -10.46 -16.49 6.37
CA SER A 149 -9.60 -16.43 7.56
C SER A 149 -10.19 -15.54 8.65
N ALA A 150 -10.73 -14.37 8.28
CA ALA A 150 -11.39 -13.46 9.21
C ALA A 150 -12.67 -14.05 9.83
N GLU A 151 -13.39 -14.88 9.07
CA GLU A 151 -14.57 -15.58 9.56
C GLU A 151 -14.23 -16.56 10.71
N LYS A 152 -13.05 -17.19 10.62
CA LYS A 152 -12.59 -18.19 11.58
C LYS A 152 -11.85 -17.60 12.79
N ASP A 153 -11.11 -16.50 12.60
CA ASP A 153 -10.28 -15.93 13.66
C ASP A 153 -10.41 -14.39 13.70
N LYS A 154 -10.94 -13.88 14.80
CA LYS A 154 -11.09 -12.42 15.00
C LYS A 154 -9.76 -11.68 15.23
N ARG A 155 -8.67 -12.40 15.47
CA ARG A 155 -7.32 -11.83 15.58
C ARG A 155 -6.69 -11.65 14.20
N PHE A 156 -7.26 -12.28 13.17
CA PHE A 156 -6.80 -12.11 11.80
C PHE A 156 -7.03 -10.67 11.33
N CYS A 157 -6.06 -10.09 10.64
CA CYS A 157 -6.19 -8.79 10.00
C CYS A 157 -5.32 -8.70 8.74
N ALA A 158 -5.73 -7.82 7.83
CA ALA A 158 -4.99 -7.59 6.60
C ALA A 158 -4.68 -6.10 6.43
N ILE A 159 -3.47 -5.83 5.94
CA ILE A 159 -2.91 -4.49 5.78
C ILE A 159 -2.47 -4.34 4.32
N THR A 160 -2.73 -3.19 3.73
CA THR A 160 -2.21 -2.87 2.40
C THR A 160 -1.80 -1.41 2.29
N PRO A 161 -0.69 -1.08 1.61
CA PRO A 161 -0.33 0.29 1.30
C PRO A 161 -0.97 0.74 -0.03
N ALA A 162 -2.25 1.13 0.00
CA ALA A 162 -3.05 1.66 -1.11
C ALA A 162 -3.28 0.68 -2.29
N MET A 163 -3.23 -0.65 -2.07
CA MET A 163 -3.37 -1.65 -3.13
C MET A 163 -4.63 -2.51 -3.00
N CYS A 164 -5.66 -2.01 -2.33
CA CYS A 164 -6.88 -2.75 -2.00
C CYS A 164 -7.54 -3.41 -3.22
N GLU A 165 -7.81 -2.62 -4.27
CA GLU A 165 -8.46 -3.11 -5.49
C GLU A 165 -7.57 -4.08 -6.28
N GLY A 166 -6.31 -3.67 -6.53
CA GLY A 166 -5.37 -4.44 -7.35
C GLY A 166 -5.04 -5.82 -6.78
N SER A 167 -5.03 -5.95 -5.47
CA SER A 167 -4.73 -7.21 -4.78
C SER A 167 -5.98 -8.01 -4.38
N GLY A 168 -7.17 -7.63 -4.86
CA GLY A 168 -8.42 -8.37 -4.62
C GLY A 168 -8.94 -8.29 -3.19
N MET A 169 -8.60 -7.24 -2.45
CA MET A 169 -8.98 -7.09 -1.03
C MET A 169 -10.31 -6.34 -0.83
N LYS A 170 -10.97 -5.89 -1.89
CA LYS A 170 -12.19 -5.06 -1.81
C LYS A 170 -13.30 -5.73 -1.00
N GLU A 171 -13.69 -6.95 -1.32
CA GLU A 171 -14.72 -7.67 -0.59
C GLU A 171 -14.35 -7.81 0.90
N PHE A 172 -13.08 -8.09 1.19
CA PHE A 172 -12.60 -8.19 2.57
C PHE A 172 -12.74 -6.84 3.31
N SER A 173 -12.38 -5.74 2.67
CA SER A 173 -12.46 -4.39 3.26
C SER A 173 -13.90 -3.99 3.60
N GLU A 174 -14.87 -4.39 2.77
CA GLU A 174 -16.29 -4.11 2.95
C GLU A 174 -16.92 -5.00 4.03
N ARG A 175 -16.58 -6.30 4.05
CA ARG A 175 -17.16 -7.28 5.00
C ARG A 175 -16.51 -7.23 6.39
N TYR A 176 -15.22 -6.91 6.46
CA TYR A 176 -14.43 -6.95 7.71
C TYR A 176 -13.69 -5.62 7.96
N PRO A 177 -14.37 -4.46 7.98
CA PRO A 177 -13.72 -3.14 8.06
C PRO A 177 -12.91 -2.92 9.35
N LYS A 178 -13.15 -3.69 10.41
CA LYS A 178 -12.37 -3.62 11.66
C LYS A 178 -11.09 -4.46 11.64
N GLN A 179 -10.94 -5.32 10.65
CA GLN A 179 -9.78 -6.20 10.46
C GLN A 179 -8.99 -5.82 9.19
N PHE A 180 -9.44 -4.78 8.48
CA PHE A 180 -8.79 -4.23 7.29
C PHE A 180 -8.16 -2.87 7.57
N PHE A 181 -6.92 -2.71 7.12
CA PHE A 181 -6.15 -1.47 7.27
C PHE A 181 -5.50 -1.07 5.95
N ASP A 182 -5.96 0.02 5.35
CA ASP A 182 -5.25 0.70 4.28
C ASP A 182 -4.42 1.84 4.90
N VAL A 183 -3.10 1.75 4.75
CA VAL A 183 -2.16 2.72 5.33
C VAL A 183 -1.70 3.77 4.32
N ALA A 184 -2.41 3.92 3.20
CA ALA A 184 -2.00 4.72 2.05
C ALA A 184 -0.64 4.24 1.47
N ILE A 185 0.04 5.06 0.66
CA ILE A 185 1.33 4.69 0.04
C ILE A 185 2.44 4.83 1.10
N ALA A 186 2.49 3.88 2.02
CA ALA A 186 3.41 3.88 3.15
C ALA A 186 3.82 2.43 3.50
N GLU A 187 4.62 1.81 2.64
CA GLU A 187 5.02 0.41 2.74
C GLU A 187 5.80 0.12 4.03
N GLN A 188 6.69 1.03 4.45
CA GLN A 188 7.43 0.93 5.69
C GLN A 188 6.49 0.88 6.90
N HIS A 189 5.50 1.79 6.91
CA HIS A 189 4.49 1.81 7.97
C HIS A 189 3.65 0.54 7.98
N ALA A 190 3.28 0.01 6.81
CA ALA A 190 2.51 -1.25 6.72
C ALA A 190 3.22 -2.40 7.43
N VAL A 191 4.53 -2.55 7.22
CA VAL A 191 5.33 -3.62 7.81
C VAL A 191 5.55 -3.42 9.31
N THR A 192 5.96 -2.21 9.75
CA THR A 192 6.11 -1.89 11.18
C THR A 192 4.79 -2.04 11.94
N PHE A 193 3.68 -1.60 11.35
CA PHE A 193 2.35 -1.74 11.94
C PHE A 193 1.95 -3.22 12.09
N ALA A 194 2.23 -4.04 11.07
CA ALA A 194 2.01 -5.49 11.14
C ALA A 194 2.84 -6.13 12.26
N ALA A 195 4.11 -5.74 12.40
CA ALA A 195 4.97 -6.23 13.47
C ALA A 195 4.39 -5.90 14.86
N GLY A 196 3.91 -4.66 15.05
CA GLY A 196 3.25 -4.26 16.30
C GLY A 196 1.97 -5.05 16.58
N LEU A 197 1.15 -5.31 15.56
CA LEU A 197 -0.05 -6.15 15.69
C LEU A 197 0.30 -7.59 16.04
N ALA A 198 1.33 -8.17 15.40
CA ALA A 198 1.79 -9.52 15.71
C ALA A 198 2.33 -9.63 17.14
N ALA A 199 3.13 -8.66 17.60
CA ALA A 199 3.59 -8.57 18.98
C ALA A 199 2.43 -8.45 19.98
N GLY A 200 1.32 -7.82 19.59
CA GLY A 200 0.07 -7.74 20.33
C GLY A 200 -0.82 -9.00 20.26
N GLY A 201 -0.35 -10.07 19.61
CA GLY A 201 -1.08 -11.35 19.51
C GLY A 201 -2.11 -11.42 18.37
N MET A 202 -2.11 -10.44 17.46
CA MET A 202 -2.90 -10.49 16.23
C MET A 202 -2.20 -11.38 15.18
N ARG A 203 -2.89 -11.66 14.09
CA ARG A 203 -2.39 -12.48 12.97
C ARG A 203 -2.42 -11.66 11.67
N PRO A 204 -1.44 -10.77 11.47
CA PRO A 204 -1.44 -9.85 10.36
C PRO A 204 -0.95 -10.49 9.06
N VAL A 205 -1.63 -10.10 7.96
CA VAL A 205 -1.19 -10.35 6.60
C VAL A 205 -0.96 -8.99 5.93
N VAL A 206 0.26 -8.72 5.46
CA VAL A 206 0.58 -7.52 4.68
C VAL A 206 0.55 -7.88 3.21
N CYS A 207 -0.31 -7.22 2.42
CA CYS A 207 -0.35 -7.40 0.98
C CYS A 207 0.27 -6.21 0.27
N VAL A 208 1.32 -6.46 -0.50
CA VAL A 208 2.12 -5.45 -1.18
C VAL A 208 2.70 -5.99 -2.48
N TYR A 209 2.84 -5.13 -3.50
CA TYR A 209 3.48 -5.55 -4.75
C TYR A 209 4.99 -5.77 -4.53
N SER A 210 5.54 -6.78 -5.18
CA SER A 210 6.94 -7.16 -5.07
C SER A 210 7.91 -5.97 -5.22
N THR A 211 7.73 -5.16 -6.25
CA THR A 211 8.58 -3.98 -6.50
C THR A 211 8.50 -2.94 -5.38
N PHE A 212 7.33 -2.77 -4.75
CA PHE A 212 7.13 -1.78 -3.70
C PHE A 212 7.58 -2.27 -2.32
N LEU A 213 7.67 -3.57 -2.12
CA LEU A 213 8.19 -4.17 -0.88
C LEU A 213 9.64 -3.75 -0.59
N GLN A 214 10.42 -3.40 -1.61
CA GLN A 214 11.78 -2.90 -1.46
C GLN A 214 11.88 -1.69 -0.52
N ARG A 215 10.83 -0.85 -0.46
CA ARG A 215 10.80 0.32 0.44
C ARG A 215 10.75 -0.04 1.91
N ALA A 216 10.29 -1.25 2.24
CA ALA A 216 10.12 -1.72 3.61
C ALA A 216 11.19 -2.76 4.02
N TYR A 217 12.30 -2.85 3.29
CA TYR A 217 13.33 -3.86 3.55
C TYR A 217 13.90 -3.79 4.97
N ASP A 218 14.22 -2.59 5.43
CA ASP A 218 14.72 -2.37 6.79
C ASP A 218 13.71 -2.82 7.85
N GLN A 219 12.43 -2.48 7.67
CA GLN A 219 11.36 -2.87 8.59
C GLN A 219 11.11 -4.37 8.59
N ILE A 220 11.29 -5.05 7.45
CA ILE A 220 11.24 -6.52 7.38
C ILE A 220 12.35 -7.13 8.24
N VAL A 221 13.56 -6.61 8.16
CA VAL A 221 14.70 -7.10 8.93
C VAL A 221 14.53 -6.78 10.42
N HIS A 222 14.37 -5.52 10.76
CA HIS A 222 14.40 -5.04 12.15
C HIS A 222 13.13 -5.31 12.93
N ASP A 223 11.97 -5.07 12.31
CA ASP A 223 10.72 -5.07 13.06
C ASP A 223 10.04 -6.45 13.03
N VAL A 224 10.29 -7.25 11.99
CA VAL A 224 9.62 -8.52 11.78
C VAL A 224 10.55 -9.71 11.98
N ALA A 225 11.68 -9.75 11.26
CA ALA A 225 12.52 -10.94 11.17
C ALA A 225 13.42 -11.15 12.41
N LEU A 226 14.08 -10.11 12.90
CA LEU A 226 14.94 -10.21 14.09
C LEU A 226 14.16 -10.63 15.35
N PRO A 227 12.96 -10.07 15.64
CA PRO A 227 12.14 -10.54 16.75
C PRO A 227 11.34 -11.81 16.44
N ASP A 228 11.50 -12.42 15.26
CA ASP A 228 10.83 -13.65 14.80
C ASP A 228 9.29 -13.58 14.92
N LEU A 229 8.69 -12.44 14.51
CA LEU A 229 7.25 -12.22 14.64
C LEU A 229 6.46 -12.92 13.51
N PRO A 230 5.30 -13.54 13.81
CA PRO A 230 4.50 -14.28 12.84
C PRO A 230 3.70 -13.34 11.92
N VAL A 231 4.39 -12.62 11.06
CA VAL A 231 3.81 -11.77 10.02
C VAL A 231 3.83 -12.49 8.69
N VAL A 232 2.70 -12.56 8.01
CA VAL A 232 2.63 -13.06 6.63
C VAL A 232 2.71 -11.88 5.67
N ILE A 233 3.68 -11.92 4.76
CA ILE A 233 3.85 -10.93 3.68
C ILE A 233 3.37 -11.58 2.37
N ALA A 234 2.19 -11.21 1.91
CA ALA A 234 1.63 -11.62 0.63
C ALA A 234 2.19 -10.70 -0.46
N ILE A 235 3.12 -11.22 -1.25
CA ILE A 235 3.85 -10.46 -2.27
C ILE A 235 3.16 -10.68 -3.61
N ASP A 236 2.31 -9.74 -3.98
CA ASP A 236 1.60 -9.71 -5.26
C ASP A 236 2.51 -9.17 -6.39
N HIS A 237 2.13 -9.40 -7.63
CA HIS A 237 2.89 -8.95 -8.80
C HIS A 237 4.36 -9.41 -8.80
N ALA A 238 4.62 -10.61 -8.30
CA ALA A 238 5.97 -11.21 -8.33
C ALA A 238 6.32 -11.70 -9.73
N GLY A 239 7.56 -11.47 -10.15
CA GLY A 239 8.06 -11.81 -11.49
C GLY A 239 7.77 -10.72 -12.54
N ILE A 240 7.57 -11.15 -13.78
CA ILE A 240 7.33 -10.25 -14.91
C ILE A 240 5.84 -9.90 -14.97
N VAL A 241 5.54 -8.60 -14.99
CA VAL A 241 4.16 -8.08 -14.97
C VAL A 241 3.72 -7.43 -16.30
N GLY A 242 4.55 -7.51 -17.33
CA GLY A 242 4.20 -7.08 -18.70
C GLY A 242 3.86 -5.59 -18.82
N PRO A 243 2.58 -5.26 -19.15
CA PRO A 243 2.18 -3.90 -19.52
C PRO A 243 2.25 -2.86 -18.40
N ASP A 244 2.44 -3.26 -17.15
CA ASP A 244 2.59 -2.31 -16.03
C ASP A 244 3.91 -1.54 -16.10
N GLY A 245 4.80 -1.93 -16.98
CA GLY A 245 6.04 -1.22 -17.28
C GLY A 245 7.20 -1.53 -16.32
N PRO A 246 8.34 -0.87 -16.52
CA PRO A 246 9.60 -1.20 -15.86
C PRO A 246 9.57 -0.99 -14.34
N THR A 247 8.72 -0.10 -13.85
CA THR A 247 8.63 0.22 -12.42
C THR A 247 7.88 -0.82 -11.59
N HIS A 248 7.14 -1.74 -12.24
CA HIS A 248 6.30 -2.73 -11.58
C HIS A 248 6.84 -4.15 -11.62
N GLN A 249 7.99 -4.39 -12.29
CA GLN A 249 8.58 -5.73 -12.39
C GLN A 249 9.03 -6.24 -11.02
N GLY A 250 8.52 -7.40 -10.61
CA GLY A 250 8.74 -8.01 -9.30
C GLY A 250 9.87 -9.04 -9.31
N VAL A 251 11.09 -8.64 -9.66
CA VAL A 251 12.21 -9.57 -9.91
C VAL A 251 13.25 -9.60 -8.80
N PHE A 252 13.16 -8.75 -7.78
CA PHE A 252 14.19 -8.60 -6.76
C PHE A 252 13.80 -9.15 -5.38
N ASP A 253 12.53 -9.46 -5.15
CA ASP A 253 12.00 -9.90 -3.86
C ASP A 253 12.74 -11.12 -3.28
N ILE A 254 12.98 -12.15 -4.08
CA ILE A 254 13.75 -13.31 -3.64
C ILE A 254 15.17 -12.88 -3.21
N SER A 255 15.84 -12.08 -4.03
CA SER A 255 17.23 -11.70 -3.80
C SER A 255 17.43 -10.93 -2.50
N PHE A 256 16.51 -10.02 -2.14
CA PHE A 256 16.66 -9.26 -0.90
C PHE A 256 16.04 -9.96 0.32
N LEU A 257 15.13 -10.93 0.13
CA LEU A 257 14.54 -11.67 1.25
C LEU A 257 15.37 -12.88 1.67
N LEU A 258 16.13 -13.50 0.75
CA LEU A 258 16.96 -14.68 1.06
C LEU A 258 17.95 -14.48 2.21
N PRO A 259 18.65 -13.32 2.35
CA PRO A 259 19.57 -13.09 3.45
C PRO A 259 18.87 -12.70 4.77
N VAL A 260 17.57 -12.49 4.76
CA VAL A 260 16.83 -12.07 5.97
C VAL A 260 16.69 -13.24 6.93
N PRO A 261 17.16 -13.11 8.19
CA PRO A 261 17.08 -14.19 9.16
C PRO A 261 15.64 -14.56 9.49
N ASN A 262 15.40 -15.81 9.84
CA ASN A 262 14.09 -16.33 10.23
C ASN A 262 12.98 -16.28 9.16
N MET A 263 13.24 -15.70 7.99
CA MET A 263 12.28 -15.55 6.90
C MET A 263 12.05 -16.88 6.16
N VAL A 264 10.79 -17.26 6.01
CA VAL A 264 10.36 -18.35 5.12
C VAL A 264 9.83 -17.75 3.82
N ILE A 265 10.31 -18.24 2.67
CA ILE A 265 9.85 -17.76 1.36
C ILE A 265 9.12 -18.91 0.65
N MET A 266 7.88 -18.65 0.24
CA MET A 266 7.02 -19.58 -0.48
C MET A 266 6.64 -19.01 -1.85
N ALA A 267 6.59 -19.89 -2.87
CA ALA A 267 6.18 -19.53 -4.23
C ALA A 267 5.30 -20.66 -4.80
N PRO A 268 3.99 -20.47 -4.96
CA PRO A 268 3.12 -21.46 -5.57
C PRO A 268 3.49 -21.67 -7.05
N GLY A 269 3.61 -22.92 -7.46
CA GLY A 269 3.82 -23.28 -8.85
C GLY A 269 2.53 -23.26 -9.66
N LEU A 270 1.43 -23.65 -9.02
CA LEU A 270 0.10 -23.70 -9.59
C LEU A 270 -0.87 -22.85 -8.77
N ILE A 271 -1.94 -22.39 -9.40
CA ILE A 271 -2.98 -21.62 -8.69
C ILE A 271 -3.65 -22.44 -7.58
N GLY A 272 -3.76 -23.78 -7.77
CA GLY A 272 -4.27 -24.70 -6.76
C GLY A 272 -3.43 -24.78 -5.49
N ASP A 273 -2.12 -24.54 -5.57
CA ASP A 273 -1.20 -24.56 -4.43
C ASP A 273 -1.25 -23.29 -3.60
N PHE A 274 -1.76 -22.21 -4.19
CA PHE A 274 -1.68 -20.87 -3.59
C PHE A 274 -2.49 -20.79 -2.28
N ARG A 275 -3.73 -21.29 -2.28
CA ARG A 275 -4.55 -21.27 -1.08
C ARG A 275 -3.97 -22.15 0.05
N PRO A 276 -3.55 -23.39 -0.18
CA PRO A 276 -2.86 -24.22 0.83
C PRO A 276 -1.59 -23.55 1.38
N MET A 277 -0.81 -22.86 0.54
CA MET A 277 0.38 -22.12 1.00
C MET A 277 0.05 -20.96 1.92
N LEU A 278 -0.99 -20.20 1.61
CA LEU A 278 -1.45 -19.11 2.48
C LEU A 278 -1.95 -19.65 3.83
N ASP A 279 -2.68 -20.76 3.83
CA ASP A 279 -3.12 -21.42 5.07
C ASP A 279 -1.92 -21.94 5.89
N ALA A 280 -0.90 -22.53 5.23
CA ALA A 280 0.36 -22.95 5.86
C ALA A 280 1.16 -21.75 6.41
N ALA A 281 1.24 -20.65 5.66
CA ALA A 281 1.90 -19.43 6.10
C ALA A 281 1.26 -18.85 7.36
N LEU A 282 -0.07 -18.84 7.44
CA LEU A 282 -0.76 -18.44 8.68
C LEU A 282 -0.53 -19.40 9.86
N ALA A 283 -0.34 -20.69 9.59
CA ALA A 283 -0.05 -21.67 10.65
C ALA A 283 1.39 -21.58 11.15
N CYS A 284 2.28 -21.04 10.34
CA CYS A 284 3.69 -20.84 10.68
C CYS A 284 3.81 -19.73 11.73
N GLN A 285 4.51 -19.99 12.83
CA GLN A 285 4.72 -19.02 13.91
C GLN A 285 5.99 -18.17 13.70
N ARG A 286 6.32 -17.89 12.45
CA ARG A 286 7.53 -17.18 12.01
C ARG A 286 7.18 -16.24 10.86
N PRO A 287 8.07 -15.29 10.49
CA PRO A 287 7.91 -14.47 9.30
C PRO A 287 7.83 -15.32 8.02
N VAL A 288 6.78 -15.13 7.24
CA VAL A 288 6.58 -15.85 5.98
C VAL A 288 6.27 -14.87 4.86
N ALA A 289 7.00 -14.99 3.75
CA ALA A 289 6.72 -14.31 2.50
C ALA A 289 6.12 -15.31 1.50
N VAL A 290 4.90 -15.04 1.01
CA VAL A 290 4.25 -15.82 -0.04
C VAL A 290 4.18 -14.98 -1.31
N ARG A 291 4.99 -15.32 -2.32
CA ARG A 291 5.08 -14.56 -3.57
C ARG A 291 4.26 -15.20 -4.68
N TYR A 292 3.48 -14.42 -5.41
CA TYR A 292 2.61 -14.90 -6.49
C TYR A 292 2.50 -13.92 -7.65
N PRO A 293 2.25 -14.41 -8.89
CA PRO A 293 2.22 -13.57 -10.08
C PRO A 293 0.94 -12.75 -10.17
N LYS A 294 0.97 -11.68 -10.96
CA LYS A 294 -0.20 -10.95 -11.42
C LYS A 294 -1.04 -11.81 -12.36
N GLY A 295 -2.35 -11.74 -12.21
CA GLY A 295 -3.30 -12.38 -13.13
C GLY A 295 -3.64 -13.83 -12.81
N PRO A 296 -4.05 -14.61 -13.82
CA PRO A 296 -4.33 -16.03 -13.63
C PRO A 296 -3.04 -16.77 -13.35
N GLY A 297 -3.04 -17.62 -12.33
CA GLY A 297 -1.93 -18.54 -12.09
C GLY A 297 -1.92 -19.67 -13.13
N ASN A 298 -0.85 -20.49 -13.13
CA ASN A 298 -0.77 -21.70 -13.93
C ASN A 298 -1.90 -22.68 -13.54
N GLU A 299 -2.69 -23.12 -14.50
CA GLU A 299 -3.77 -24.11 -14.33
C GLU A 299 -3.28 -25.54 -14.54
N GLY A 300 -2.05 -25.88 -14.17
CA GLY A 300 -1.58 -27.26 -14.23
C GLY A 300 -2.33 -28.16 -13.23
N GLN A 301 -2.33 -29.48 -13.45
CA GLN A 301 -2.80 -30.42 -12.43
C GLN A 301 -1.76 -30.43 -11.28
N ALA A 302 -2.22 -30.24 -10.05
CA ALA A 302 -1.39 -30.53 -8.89
C ALA A 302 -1.13 -32.04 -8.87
N GLU A 303 0.12 -32.46 -9.06
CA GLU A 303 0.47 -33.89 -9.08
C GLU A 303 0.53 -34.50 -7.68
N THR A 304 0.36 -33.72 -6.61
CA THR A 304 0.56 -34.21 -5.25
C THR A 304 -0.49 -33.73 -4.27
N GLU A 305 -1.14 -34.67 -3.59
CA GLU A 305 -2.00 -34.44 -2.43
C GLU A 305 -1.19 -34.25 -1.12
N ASP A 306 0.13 -34.43 -1.13
CA ASP A 306 1.00 -34.42 0.03
C ASP A 306 1.92 -33.19 0.08
N LEU A 307 1.72 -32.35 1.08
CA LEU A 307 2.55 -31.16 1.36
C LEU A 307 4.05 -31.52 1.57
N SER A 308 4.37 -32.75 1.96
CA SER A 308 5.76 -33.21 2.09
C SER A 308 6.45 -33.35 0.72
N GLU A 309 5.70 -33.66 -0.31
CA GLU A 309 6.17 -33.77 -1.70
C GLU A 309 6.11 -32.42 -2.41
N ALA A 310 5.13 -31.57 -2.11
CA ALA A 310 5.09 -30.17 -2.51
C ALA A 310 6.33 -29.40 -2.03
N ARG A 311 6.86 -29.72 -0.87
CA ARG A 311 8.15 -29.19 -0.36
C ARG A 311 9.33 -29.49 -1.29
N ARG A 312 9.34 -30.62 -2.01
CA ARG A 312 10.40 -30.98 -2.97
C ARG A 312 10.19 -30.34 -4.34
N THR A 313 8.94 -30.25 -4.80
CA THR A 313 8.57 -29.70 -6.11
C THR A 313 8.69 -28.19 -6.16
N LEU A 314 8.52 -27.50 -5.03
CA LEU A 314 8.53 -26.04 -4.93
C LEU A 314 9.92 -25.39 -4.97
N GLY A 315 10.98 -26.17 -5.23
CA GLY A 315 12.33 -25.63 -5.35
C GLY A 315 12.80 -24.91 -4.08
N ILE A 316 12.33 -25.37 -2.92
CA ILE A 316 12.80 -24.89 -1.64
C ILE A 316 14.25 -25.34 -1.51
N HIS A 317 15.18 -24.43 -1.76
CA HIS A 317 16.60 -24.73 -1.68
C HIS A 317 16.96 -25.17 -0.24
N PRO A 318 17.71 -26.26 -0.02
CA PRO A 318 18.03 -26.77 1.32
C PRO A 318 18.66 -25.73 2.26
N ALA A 319 19.29 -24.69 1.71
CA ALA A 319 19.89 -23.59 2.46
C ALA A 319 18.89 -22.54 3.00
N GLY A 320 17.61 -22.59 2.57
CA GLY A 320 16.57 -21.61 2.96
C GLY A 320 15.30 -22.23 3.54
N THR A 321 15.23 -23.56 3.65
CA THR A 321 14.04 -24.23 4.18
C THR A 321 14.13 -24.41 5.68
N TYR A 322 13.61 -23.47 6.41
CA TYR A 322 13.16 -23.76 7.77
C TYR A 322 11.74 -24.33 7.67
N GLY A 323 11.64 -25.65 7.78
CA GLY A 323 10.36 -26.30 7.87
C GLY A 323 9.60 -25.80 9.10
N CYS A 324 8.29 -25.56 8.96
CA CYS A 324 7.39 -25.33 10.08
C CYS A 324 7.16 -26.65 10.83
N ASP A 325 8.20 -27.31 11.30
CA ASP A 325 8.05 -28.43 12.21
C ASP A 325 7.80 -27.88 13.63
N ALA A 326 6.63 -28.15 14.14
CA ALA A 326 6.19 -27.83 15.50
C ALA A 326 6.94 -28.63 16.58
N GLY A 327 8.23 -28.93 16.38
CA GLY A 327 9.06 -29.74 17.27
C GLY A 327 10.49 -29.22 17.36
N SER A 328 10.78 -28.53 18.44
CA SER A 328 12.06 -28.36 19.14
C SER A 328 13.35 -28.71 18.36
N GLY A 329 13.92 -27.76 17.66
CA GLY A 329 15.29 -27.80 17.16
C GLY A 329 15.80 -26.38 16.94
N ASP A 330 16.99 -26.09 17.44
CA ASP A 330 17.65 -24.78 17.22
C ASP A 330 17.90 -24.56 15.72
N PRO A 331 17.20 -23.60 15.07
CA PRO A 331 17.35 -23.37 13.63
C PRO A 331 18.76 -22.96 13.22
N LEU A 332 19.53 -22.39 14.15
CA LEU A 332 20.93 -22.00 13.94
C LEU A 332 21.88 -23.20 13.93
N ALA A 333 21.50 -24.30 14.56
CA ALA A 333 22.32 -25.52 14.55
C ALA A 333 22.30 -26.22 13.18
N GLU A 334 21.16 -26.20 12.48
CA GLU A 334 21.08 -26.76 11.10
C GLU A 334 21.75 -25.84 10.07
N PHE A 335 21.66 -24.51 10.24
CA PHE A 335 22.40 -23.59 9.41
C PHE A 335 23.92 -23.75 9.55
N ARG A 336 24.42 -23.97 10.76
CA ARG A 336 25.86 -24.27 11.03
C ARG A 336 26.30 -25.57 10.36
N LYS A 337 25.51 -26.62 10.40
CA LYS A 337 25.81 -27.91 9.72
C LYS A 337 25.81 -27.78 8.19
N GLY A 338 24.93 -26.96 7.60
CA GLY A 338 24.93 -26.69 6.17
C GLY A 338 26.10 -25.83 5.70
N ALA A 339 26.60 -24.95 6.57
CA ALA A 339 27.75 -24.08 6.26
C ALA A 339 29.10 -24.79 6.37
N GLU A 340 29.22 -25.86 7.15
CA GLU A 340 30.48 -26.66 7.28
C GLU A 340 30.84 -27.43 6.02
N GLY A 341 29.94 -27.55 5.03
CA GLY A 341 30.19 -28.25 3.75
C GLY A 341 30.47 -27.35 2.55
N VAL A 342 30.48 -26.03 2.70
CA VAL A 342 30.73 -25.10 1.59
C VAL A 342 32.20 -24.69 1.57
N PRO A 343 32.97 -24.97 0.47
CA PRO A 343 34.37 -24.57 0.37
C PRO A 343 34.50 -23.05 0.47
N ALA A 344 35.43 -22.55 1.28
CA ALA A 344 35.77 -21.14 1.40
C ALA A 344 36.21 -20.63 0.01
N GLY A 345 35.35 -19.90 -0.67
CA GLY A 345 35.60 -19.36 -2.01
C GLY A 345 34.35 -19.27 -2.90
N THR A 346 33.20 -19.76 -2.48
CA THR A 346 31.97 -19.77 -3.30
C THR A 346 31.03 -18.56 -3.04
N LEU A 347 31.45 -17.63 -2.18
CA LEU A 347 30.76 -16.36 -1.92
C LEU A 347 31.64 -15.22 -2.42
N ALA A 348 31.60 -14.93 -3.71
CA ALA A 348 32.06 -13.71 -4.35
C ALA A 348 30.96 -13.19 -5.28
#